data_b05650f35a3c13809d576731bb121d87
#
_entry.id   b05650f35a3c13809d576731bb121d87
#
_cell.length_a   1.000
_cell.length_b   1.000
_cell.length_c   1.000
_cell.angle_alpha   90.00
_cell.angle_beta   90.00
_cell.angle_gamma   90.00
#
_symmetry.space_group_name_H-M   'P 1'
#
loop_
_entity.id
_entity.type
_entity.pdbx_description
1 polymer ?
#
loop_
_entity_poly.entity_id
_entity_poly.type
_entity_poly.pdbx_seq_one_letter_code
_entity_poly.pdbx_strand_id
1 'polypeptide(L)'
;IPKSFSMPSLISFGKVRASWSKVGNDIPLFVSNTVGHIAAGGIPQPNDTAPFGTLKPEMSSSFEIGTEWKFFDYRMDVDLTFYKTNTKNQLFSLPSSAGAAYKYYFVNAGNIQNMGVELTFGAVPILTNQFKWNTTLNFSRNKNEVKKLHDDLASFIQGDEGFFSSYTMRLVEGGSFGDIYGKAFERDKYGAIVYGRDGLPQEIGSGNTAKVGNLSLIHISEPTRLQL
;
A
#
# COMPACT_ATOMS: atom_id res chain seq x y z
N ILE A 1 -3.52 37.51 6.89
CA ILE A 1 -2.08 37.73 6.67
C ILE A 1 -1.72 39.04 7.35
N PRO A 2 -0.68 39.09 8.20
CA PRO A 2 -0.24 40.34 8.81
C PRO A 2 0.09 41.37 7.71
N LYS A 3 -0.35 42.63 7.89
CA LYS A 3 -0.15 43.71 6.94
C LYS A 3 1.33 44.08 6.65
N SER A 4 2.27 43.43 7.38
CA SER A 4 3.72 43.63 7.22
C SER A 4 4.38 42.71 6.16
N PHE A 5 3.62 41.77 5.56
CA PHE A 5 4.15 40.89 4.54
C PHE A 5 3.62 41.28 3.15
N SER A 6 4.35 42.11 2.44
CA SER A 6 4.05 42.42 1.05
C SER A 6 4.60 41.34 0.14
N MET A 7 3.74 40.60 -0.55
CA MET A 7 4.17 39.63 -1.56
C MET A 7 4.67 40.40 -2.82
N PRO A 8 5.69 39.84 -3.52
CA PRO A 8 6.04 40.36 -4.85
C PRO A 8 4.80 40.39 -5.76
N SER A 9 4.72 41.33 -6.66
CA SER A 9 3.57 41.51 -7.60
C SER A 9 3.26 40.27 -8.44
N LEU A 10 4.21 39.36 -8.56
CA LEU A 10 4.09 38.09 -9.26
C LEU A 10 3.22 37.08 -8.53
N ILE A 11 3.16 37.12 -7.18
CA ILE A 11 2.47 36.15 -6.34
C ILE A 11 1.12 36.68 -5.92
N SER A 12 0.05 36.09 -6.42
CA SER A 12 -1.32 36.45 -6.11
C SER A 12 -1.83 35.83 -4.82
N PHE A 13 -1.32 34.64 -4.45
CA PHE A 13 -1.72 33.94 -3.25
C PHE A 13 -0.64 32.94 -2.83
N GLY A 14 -0.47 32.76 -1.52
CA GLY A 14 0.40 31.75 -0.93
C GLY A 14 -0.21 31.19 0.36
N LYS A 15 -0.20 29.88 0.50
CA LYS A 15 -0.69 29.15 1.68
C LYS A 15 0.22 27.98 1.98
N VAL A 16 0.59 27.83 3.24
CA VAL A 16 1.27 26.64 3.75
C VAL A 16 0.33 25.95 4.74
N ARG A 17 0.26 24.62 4.67
CA ARG A 17 -0.52 23.79 5.58
C ARG A 17 0.38 22.68 6.14
N ALA A 18 0.18 22.36 7.40
CA ALA A 18 0.80 21.21 8.03
C ALA A 18 -0.24 20.53 8.93
N SER A 19 -0.26 19.23 8.92
CA SER A 19 -1.13 18.45 9.80
C SER A 19 -0.37 17.27 10.38
N TRP A 20 -0.73 16.92 11.60
CA TRP A 20 -0.30 15.71 12.25
C TRP A 20 -1.50 15.07 12.93
N SER A 21 -1.66 13.77 12.73
CA SER A 21 -2.76 13.01 13.31
C SER A 21 -2.28 11.66 13.81
N LYS A 22 -2.94 11.15 14.83
CA LYS A 22 -2.76 9.79 15.34
C LYS A 22 -4.13 9.19 15.58
N VAL A 23 -4.42 8.09 14.88
CA VAL A 23 -5.72 7.43 14.89
C VAL A 23 -5.53 5.98 15.29
N GLY A 24 -6.35 5.51 16.24
CA GLY A 24 -6.46 4.10 16.58
C GLY A 24 -7.60 3.47 15.78
N ASN A 25 -7.36 2.26 15.27
CA ASN A 25 -8.39 1.41 14.68
C ASN A 25 -8.64 0.25 15.63
N ASP A 26 -9.90 -0.02 15.93
CA ASP A 26 -10.26 -1.07 16.87
C ASP A 26 -10.11 -2.45 16.22
N ILE A 27 -10.06 -3.46 17.07
CA ILE A 27 -9.93 -4.85 16.65
C ILE A 27 -11.32 -5.34 16.21
N PRO A 28 -11.40 -6.17 15.13
CA PRO A 28 -12.67 -6.74 14.73
C PRO A 28 -13.35 -7.49 15.86
N LEU A 29 -14.67 -7.39 15.95
CA LEU A 29 -15.46 -8.07 16.95
C LEU A 29 -15.21 -9.59 16.88
N PHE A 30 -15.24 -10.24 18.04
CA PHE A 30 -15.07 -11.70 18.20
C PHE A 30 -13.69 -12.28 17.88
N VAL A 31 -12.68 -11.47 17.57
CA VAL A 31 -11.31 -11.97 17.37
C VAL A 31 -10.71 -12.48 18.69
N SER A 32 -11.01 -11.82 19.80
CA SER A 32 -10.53 -12.23 21.14
C SER A 32 -11.33 -13.39 21.74
N ASN A 33 -12.53 -13.65 21.25
CA ASN A 33 -13.42 -14.69 21.74
C ASN A 33 -13.94 -15.52 20.56
N THR A 34 -13.30 -16.62 20.30
CA THR A 34 -13.62 -17.49 19.17
C THR A 34 -14.91 -18.25 19.45
N VAL A 35 -15.91 -18.02 18.64
CA VAL A 35 -17.22 -18.70 18.72
C VAL A 35 -17.24 -19.83 17.70
N GLY A 36 -17.38 -21.07 18.18
CA GLY A 36 -17.66 -22.21 17.31
C GLY A 36 -19.07 -22.09 16.70
N HIS A 37 -19.32 -22.77 15.62
CA HIS A 37 -20.64 -22.83 14.98
C HIS A 37 -21.12 -24.27 14.90
N ILE A 38 -22.44 -24.42 14.79
CA ILE A 38 -23.06 -25.74 14.60
C ILE A 38 -23.26 -25.93 13.09
N ALA A 39 -22.60 -26.94 12.52
CA ALA A 39 -22.76 -27.29 11.12
C ALA A 39 -24.07 -28.04 10.86
N ALA A 40 -24.38 -28.26 9.59
CA ALA A 40 -25.52 -29.07 9.18
C ALA A 40 -25.47 -30.45 9.83
N GLY A 41 -26.61 -30.91 10.38
CA GLY A 41 -26.68 -32.16 11.14
C GLY A 41 -26.40 -32.02 12.65
N GLY A 42 -26.26 -30.79 13.18
CA GLY A 42 -26.08 -30.54 14.61
C GLY A 42 -24.67 -30.83 15.11
N ILE A 43 -23.69 -30.94 14.23
CA ILE A 43 -22.30 -31.23 14.59
C ILE A 43 -21.60 -29.94 15.03
N PRO A 44 -21.07 -29.84 16.26
CA PRO A 44 -20.28 -28.69 16.69
C PRO A 44 -18.99 -28.61 15.86
N GLN A 45 -18.76 -27.48 15.23
CA GLN A 45 -17.47 -27.16 14.59
C GLN A 45 -16.74 -26.10 15.43
N PRO A 46 -15.53 -26.41 15.91
CA PRO A 46 -14.70 -25.42 16.57
C PRO A 46 -14.30 -24.33 15.57
N ASN A 47 -14.02 -23.13 16.06
CA ASN A 47 -13.47 -22.08 15.22
C ASN A 47 -12.09 -22.49 14.71
N ASP A 48 -11.82 -22.19 13.44
CA ASP A 48 -10.51 -22.47 12.83
C ASP A 48 -9.40 -21.54 13.35
N THR A 49 -9.76 -20.45 14.05
CA THR A 49 -8.83 -19.45 14.54
C THR A 49 -8.62 -19.56 16.04
N ALA A 50 -7.37 -19.58 16.47
CA ALA A 50 -7.00 -19.62 17.89
C ALA A 50 -7.49 -18.35 18.63
N PRO A 51 -7.98 -18.51 19.89
CA PRO A 51 -8.29 -17.36 20.72
C PRO A 51 -7.01 -16.57 21.02
N PHE A 52 -7.08 -15.26 20.97
CA PHE A 52 -5.95 -14.37 21.19
C PHE A 52 -6.03 -13.68 22.57
N GLY A 53 -4.96 -13.79 23.36
CA GLY A 53 -4.97 -13.32 24.76
C GLY A 53 -4.85 -11.81 24.93
N THR A 54 -4.01 -11.13 24.15
CA THR A 54 -3.71 -9.69 24.27
C THR A 54 -3.52 -9.05 22.92
N LEU A 55 -4.59 -8.47 22.37
CA LEU A 55 -4.53 -7.69 21.15
C LEU A 55 -4.29 -6.22 21.48
N LYS A 56 -3.45 -5.58 20.68
CA LYS A 56 -3.25 -4.13 20.69
C LYS A 56 -4.03 -3.51 19.55
N PRO A 57 -4.66 -2.33 19.73
CA PRO A 57 -5.28 -1.63 18.62
C PRO A 57 -4.24 -1.22 17.59
N GLU A 58 -4.63 -1.25 16.33
CA GLU A 58 -3.85 -0.69 15.26
C GLU A 58 -3.73 0.82 15.42
N MET A 59 -2.53 1.35 15.24
CA MET A 59 -2.24 2.77 15.41
C MET A 59 -1.62 3.34 14.15
N SER A 60 -2.33 4.27 13.53
CA SER A 60 -1.84 5.02 12.37
C SER A 60 -1.44 6.44 12.77
N SER A 61 -0.21 6.81 12.47
CA SER A 61 0.33 8.16 12.67
C SER A 61 0.66 8.77 11.33
N SER A 62 0.02 9.90 11.02
CA SER A 62 0.17 10.60 9.74
C SER A 62 0.73 11.99 9.96
N PHE A 63 1.65 12.37 9.11
CA PHE A 63 2.17 13.72 8.96
C PHE A 63 2.00 14.17 7.52
N GLU A 64 1.50 15.37 7.33
CA GLU A 64 1.30 15.99 6.02
C GLU A 64 1.78 17.43 6.06
N ILE A 65 2.49 17.84 5.02
CA ILE A 65 2.85 19.24 4.77
C ILE A 65 2.53 19.56 3.32
N GLY A 66 1.88 20.69 3.10
CA GLY A 66 1.51 21.12 1.77
C GLY A 66 1.66 22.63 1.59
N THR A 67 1.80 23.02 0.35
CA THR A 67 1.92 24.44 -0.04
C THR A 67 1.14 24.70 -1.31
N GLU A 68 0.37 25.76 -1.31
CA GLU A 68 -0.42 26.22 -2.46
C GLU A 68 0.00 27.62 -2.84
N TRP A 69 0.34 27.83 -4.09
CA TRP A 69 0.76 29.12 -4.63
C TRP A 69 -0.03 29.45 -5.88
N LYS A 70 -0.42 30.73 -6.02
CA LYS A 70 -1.05 31.25 -7.22
C LYS A 70 -0.27 32.47 -7.71
N PHE A 71 -0.05 32.50 -9.01
CA PHE A 71 0.78 33.50 -9.68
C PHE A 71 0.01 34.17 -10.81
N PHE A 72 0.49 35.36 -11.24
CA PHE A 72 0.00 36.06 -12.42
C PHE A 72 -1.52 36.31 -12.38
N ASP A 73 -2.03 36.88 -11.30
CA ASP A 73 -3.46 37.13 -11.11
C ASP A 73 -4.30 35.84 -11.29
N TYR A 74 -3.88 34.75 -10.59
CA TYR A 74 -4.55 33.45 -10.61
C TYR A 74 -4.51 32.70 -11.95
N ARG A 75 -3.60 33.08 -12.86
CA ARG A 75 -3.45 32.40 -14.15
C ARG A 75 -2.58 31.12 -14.05
N MET A 76 -1.86 30.98 -12.98
CA MET A 76 -1.05 29.79 -12.70
C MET A 76 -1.22 29.41 -11.24
N ASP A 77 -1.44 28.14 -10.97
CA ASP A 77 -1.52 27.56 -9.63
C ASP A 77 -0.63 26.34 -9.50
N VAL A 78 -0.05 26.20 -8.31
CA VAL A 78 0.80 25.06 -7.91
C VAL A 78 0.36 24.62 -6.53
N ASP A 79 -0.06 23.40 -6.38
CA ASP A 79 -0.29 22.74 -5.08
C ASP A 79 0.66 21.55 -4.95
N LEU A 80 1.53 21.58 -3.95
CA LEU A 80 2.48 20.54 -3.64
C LEU A 80 2.22 20.02 -2.23
N THR A 81 2.01 18.72 -2.10
CA THR A 81 1.80 18.06 -0.82
C THR A 81 2.78 16.90 -0.65
N PHE A 82 3.38 16.81 0.50
CA PHE A 82 4.14 15.66 0.98
C PHE A 82 3.41 15.03 2.16
N TYR A 83 3.31 13.71 2.19
CA TYR A 83 2.72 12.97 3.30
C TYR A 83 3.58 11.77 3.68
N LYS A 84 3.46 11.39 4.96
CA LYS A 84 4.07 10.19 5.52
C LYS A 84 3.16 9.62 6.59
N THR A 85 2.75 8.38 6.40
CA THR A 85 1.90 7.62 7.33
C THR A 85 2.61 6.36 7.77
N ASN A 86 2.65 6.10 9.07
CA ASN A 86 3.13 4.85 9.65
C ASN A 86 1.98 4.17 10.39
N THR A 87 1.67 2.95 9.99
CA THR A 87 0.68 2.09 10.65
C THR A 87 1.39 0.98 11.41
N LYS A 88 1.15 0.91 12.71
CA LYS A 88 1.77 -0.05 13.64
C LYS A 88 0.72 -0.97 14.25
N ASN A 89 1.17 -2.14 14.71
CA ASN A 89 0.33 -3.17 15.36
C ASN A 89 -0.82 -3.65 14.46
N GLN A 90 -0.60 -3.73 13.15
CA GLN A 90 -1.60 -4.32 12.26
C GLN A 90 -1.90 -5.75 12.68
N LEU A 91 -3.16 -6.13 12.55
CA LEU A 91 -3.62 -7.47 12.86
C LEU A 91 -3.46 -8.36 11.63
N PHE A 92 -2.64 -9.38 11.74
CA PHE A 92 -2.45 -10.39 10.69
C PHE A 92 -2.93 -11.75 11.15
N SER A 93 -3.58 -12.47 10.24
CA SER A 93 -3.92 -13.87 10.42
C SER A 93 -2.81 -14.72 9.80
N LEU A 94 -2.18 -15.54 10.61
CA LEU A 94 -1.10 -16.44 10.20
C LEU A 94 -1.59 -17.89 10.24
N PRO A 95 -1.19 -18.74 9.28
CA PRO A 95 -1.46 -20.17 9.33
C PRO A 95 -0.67 -20.81 10.46
N SER A 96 -1.31 -21.73 11.16
CA SER A 96 -0.66 -22.54 12.20
C SER A 96 0.14 -23.68 11.58
N SER A 97 1.05 -24.27 12.38
CA SER A 97 1.78 -25.48 11.99
C SER A 97 0.84 -26.66 11.78
N ALA A 98 1.22 -27.58 10.89
CA ALA A 98 0.49 -28.82 10.69
C ALA A 98 0.37 -29.59 12.02
N GLY A 99 -0.86 -29.99 12.39
CA GLY A 99 -1.17 -30.65 13.65
C GLY A 99 -1.54 -29.72 14.82
N ALA A 100 -1.54 -28.41 14.64
CA ALA A 100 -2.09 -27.49 15.63
C ALA A 100 -3.61 -27.64 15.76
N ALA A 101 -4.15 -27.32 16.95
CA ALA A 101 -5.59 -27.39 17.21
C ALA A 101 -6.42 -26.37 16.40
N TYR A 102 -5.77 -25.34 15.90
CA TYR A 102 -6.37 -24.26 15.10
C TYR A 102 -5.61 -24.10 13.78
N LYS A 103 -6.30 -23.73 12.72
CA LYS A 103 -5.69 -23.48 11.40
C LYS A 103 -4.96 -22.14 11.34
N TYR A 104 -5.49 -21.14 12.05
CA TYR A 104 -4.99 -19.77 12.04
C TYR A 104 -4.82 -19.22 13.44
N TYR A 105 -3.93 -18.25 13.59
CA TYR A 105 -3.80 -17.43 14.79
C TYR A 105 -3.52 -15.98 14.39
N PHE A 106 -3.95 -15.05 15.23
CA PHE A 106 -3.72 -13.63 15.01
C PHE A 106 -2.46 -13.14 15.70
N VAL A 107 -1.76 -12.23 15.06
CA VAL A 107 -0.64 -11.49 15.64
C VAL A 107 -0.78 -10.00 15.36
N ASN A 108 -0.45 -9.18 16.36
CA ASN A 108 -0.20 -7.78 16.11
C ASN A 108 1.23 -7.63 15.61
N ALA A 109 1.40 -7.32 14.36
CA ALA A 109 2.70 -7.21 13.75
C ALA A 109 2.79 -6.00 12.84
N GLY A 110 4.02 -5.65 12.52
CA GLY A 110 4.29 -4.74 11.44
C GLY A 110 4.33 -3.26 11.83
N ASN A 111 5.18 -2.60 11.07
CA ASN A 111 5.20 -1.16 10.87
C ASN A 111 5.23 -0.94 9.37
N ILE A 112 4.10 -0.55 8.80
CA ILE A 112 3.97 -0.28 7.37
C ILE A 112 3.98 1.22 7.18
N GLN A 113 4.86 1.69 6.32
CA GLN A 113 5.03 3.09 5.99
C GLN A 113 4.53 3.37 4.59
N ASN A 114 3.70 4.38 4.48
CA ASN A 114 3.32 5.01 3.22
C ASN A 114 3.88 6.43 3.22
N MET A 115 4.60 6.80 2.17
CA MET A 115 5.08 8.16 1.96
C MET A 115 4.92 8.55 0.51
N GLY A 116 4.55 9.79 0.27
CA GLY A 116 4.34 10.24 -1.09
C GLY A 116 4.39 11.73 -1.27
N VAL A 117 4.38 12.09 -2.54
CA VAL A 117 4.34 13.47 -3.03
C VAL A 117 3.21 13.58 -4.03
N GLU A 118 2.42 14.62 -3.91
CA GLU A 118 1.35 14.98 -4.85
C GLU A 118 1.60 16.40 -5.33
N LEU A 119 1.52 16.59 -6.64
CA LEU A 119 1.67 17.88 -7.30
C LEU A 119 0.49 18.08 -8.22
N THR A 120 -0.21 19.18 -8.03
CA THR A 120 -1.17 19.72 -9.00
C THR A 120 -0.61 21.02 -9.54
N PHE A 121 -0.53 21.12 -10.86
CA PHE A 121 -0.12 22.30 -11.58
C PHE A 121 -1.24 22.72 -12.52
N GLY A 122 -1.78 23.91 -12.33
CA GLY A 122 -2.79 24.53 -13.20
C GLY A 122 -2.25 25.75 -13.91
N ALA A 123 -2.66 25.95 -15.15
CA ALA A 123 -2.32 27.15 -15.91
C ALA A 123 -3.42 27.53 -16.89
N VAL A 124 -3.53 28.84 -17.12
CA VAL A 124 -4.36 29.46 -18.16
C VAL A 124 -3.42 30.16 -19.15
N PRO A 125 -2.78 29.42 -20.08
CA PRO A 125 -1.79 30.00 -20.98
C PRO A 125 -2.42 31.03 -21.93
N ILE A 126 -3.63 30.79 -22.39
CA ILE A 126 -4.34 31.69 -23.30
C ILE A 126 -5.65 32.11 -22.64
N LEU A 127 -5.82 33.42 -22.53
CA LEU A 127 -7.05 34.07 -22.05
C LEU A 127 -7.34 35.27 -22.91
N THR A 128 -8.38 35.19 -23.75
CA THR A 128 -8.91 36.26 -24.57
C THR A 128 -10.42 36.40 -24.33
N ASN A 129 -11.03 37.42 -24.87
CA ASN A 129 -12.49 37.62 -24.77
C ASN A 129 -13.31 36.48 -25.41
N GLN A 130 -12.73 35.75 -26.36
CA GLN A 130 -13.40 34.70 -27.14
C GLN A 130 -12.89 33.30 -26.88
N PHE A 131 -11.70 33.17 -26.25
CA PHE A 131 -11.07 31.87 -26.05
C PHE A 131 -10.31 31.80 -24.72
N LYS A 132 -10.58 30.77 -23.96
CA LYS A 132 -9.86 30.45 -22.72
C LYS A 132 -9.35 29.01 -22.77
N TRP A 133 -8.04 28.84 -22.61
CA TRP A 133 -7.42 27.52 -22.49
C TRP A 133 -6.95 27.25 -21.07
N ASN A 134 -7.58 26.28 -20.41
CA ASN A 134 -7.15 25.79 -19.08
C ASN A 134 -6.39 24.48 -19.25
N THR A 135 -5.27 24.36 -18.56
CA THR A 135 -4.48 23.13 -18.51
C THR A 135 -4.24 22.77 -17.05
N THR A 136 -4.43 21.49 -16.70
CA THR A 136 -4.12 20.98 -15.37
C THR A 136 -3.28 19.71 -15.53
N LEU A 137 -2.16 19.64 -14.79
CA LEU A 137 -1.28 18.49 -14.68
C LEU A 137 -1.30 17.99 -13.24
N ASN A 138 -1.66 16.73 -13.06
CA ASN A 138 -1.60 16.08 -11.76
C ASN A 138 -0.50 15.03 -11.80
N PHE A 139 0.38 15.06 -10.80
CA PHE A 139 1.42 14.07 -10.60
C PHE A 139 1.35 13.56 -9.15
N SER A 140 1.34 12.25 -8.99
CA SER A 140 1.43 11.63 -7.67
C SER A 140 2.43 10.48 -7.68
N ARG A 141 3.17 10.35 -6.59
CA ARG A 141 4.06 9.21 -6.36
C ARG A 141 3.91 8.76 -4.91
N ASN A 142 3.52 7.51 -4.73
CA ASN A 142 3.48 6.85 -3.43
C ASN A 142 4.56 5.77 -3.34
N LYS A 143 5.20 5.66 -2.18
CA LYS A 143 6.07 4.54 -1.82
C LYS A 143 5.49 3.88 -0.57
N ASN A 144 5.10 2.64 -0.70
CA ASN A 144 4.74 1.78 0.41
C ASN A 144 5.95 0.91 0.79
N GLU A 145 6.20 0.73 2.07
CA GLU A 145 7.31 -0.07 2.56
C GLU A 145 6.98 -0.73 3.90
N VAL A 146 7.19 -2.03 3.98
CA VAL A 146 7.11 -2.80 5.23
C VAL A 146 8.39 -2.55 5.99
N LYS A 147 8.37 -1.68 7.01
CA LYS A 147 9.55 -1.30 7.80
C LYS A 147 9.97 -2.37 8.79
N LYS A 148 9.00 -3.07 9.35
CA LYS A 148 9.23 -4.15 10.30
C LYS A 148 8.00 -5.06 10.31
N LEU A 149 8.22 -6.34 10.41
CA LEU A 149 7.21 -7.34 10.72
C LEU A 149 7.26 -7.69 12.21
N HIS A 150 7.04 -8.93 12.59
CA HIS A 150 7.22 -9.43 13.94
C HIS A 150 8.68 -9.84 14.16
N ASP A 151 9.19 -9.76 15.40
CA ASP A 151 10.60 -10.07 15.68
C ASP A 151 11.00 -11.51 15.28
N ASP A 152 10.05 -12.42 15.29
CA ASP A 152 10.27 -13.84 14.92
C ASP A 152 9.91 -14.15 13.46
N LEU A 153 9.49 -13.15 12.66
CA LEU A 153 8.99 -13.35 11.30
C LEU A 153 9.68 -12.39 10.32
N ALA A 154 10.60 -12.91 9.53
CA ALA A 154 11.23 -12.14 8.45
C ALA A 154 10.31 -11.98 7.23
N SER A 155 9.36 -12.87 7.05
CA SER A 155 8.34 -12.79 5.99
C SER A 155 7.14 -13.66 6.34
N PHE A 156 5.96 -13.34 5.79
CA PHE A 156 4.82 -14.25 5.82
C PHE A 156 3.95 -14.10 4.57
N ILE A 157 3.21 -15.17 4.26
CA ILE A 157 2.25 -15.19 3.17
C ILE A 157 0.94 -14.62 3.68
N GLN A 158 0.39 -13.64 2.98
CA GLN A 158 -0.89 -13.03 3.30
C GLN A 158 -1.99 -13.65 2.42
N GLY A 159 -3.00 -14.21 3.06
CA GLY A 159 -4.12 -14.86 2.38
C GLY A 159 -3.81 -16.28 1.92
N ASP A 160 -4.79 -16.88 1.27
CA ASP A 160 -4.63 -18.20 0.67
C ASP A 160 -3.74 -18.13 -0.57
N GLU A 161 -3.06 -19.23 -0.88
CA GLU A 161 -2.39 -19.39 -2.16
C GLU A 161 -3.42 -19.22 -3.28
N GLY A 162 -3.04 -18.48 -4.34
CA GLY A 162 -3.92 -18.25 -5.49
C GLY A 162 -4.43 -19.56 -6.09
N PHE A 163 -5.52 -19.49 -6.85
CA PHE A 163 -6.34 -20.61 -7.34
C PHE A 163 -5.57 -21.82 -7.90
N PHE A 164 -4.31 -21.65 -8.33
CA PHE A 164 -3.43 -22.74 -8.78
C PHE A 164 -2.09 -22.78 -8.02
N SER A 165 -2.00 -22.18 -6.83
CA SER A 165 -0.72 -22.02 -6.11
C SER A 165 0.38 -21.37 -6.97
N SER A 166 -0.04 -20.62 -7.99
CA SER A 166 0.88 -20.01 -8.97
C SER A 166 1.49 -18.72 -8.48
N TYR A 167 0.83 -18.06 -7.54
CA TYR A 167 1.30 -16.81 -6.95
C TYR A 167 0.80 -16.67 -5.51
N THR A 168 1.54 -15.92 -4.72
CA THR A 168 1.20 -15.57 -3.34
C THR A 168 1.50 -14.10 -3.08
N MET A 169 0.70 -13.47 -2.23
CA MET A 169 1.08 -12.18 -1.65
C MET A 169 1.96 -12.45 -0.43
N ARG A 170 3.18 -11.94 -0.46
CA ARG A 170 4.13 -12.12 0.64
C ARG A 170 4.59 -10.78 1.16
N LEU A 171 4.47 -10.59 2.46
CA LEU A 171 5.07 -9.46 3.15
C LEU A 171 6.49 -9.84 3.56
N VAL A 172 7.43 -8.97 3.19
CA VAL A 172 8.85 -9.12 3.51
C VAL A 172 9.35 -7.76 4.03
N GLU A 173 10.16 -7.75 5.07
CA GLU A 173 10.78 -6.52 5.55
C GLU A 173 11.59 -5.84 4.43
N GLY A 174 11.41 -4.53 4.28
CA GLY A 174 11.97 -3.74 3.18
C GLY A 174 11.21 -3.84 1.85
N GLY A 175 10.27 -4.78 1.72
CA GLY A 175 9.38 -4.91 0.58
C GLY A 175 8.17 -3.98 0.66
N SER A 176 7.26 -4.11 -0.31
CA SER A 176 5.98 -3.41 -0.33
C SER A 176 4.86 -4.33 0.17
N PHE A 177 3.83 -3.75 0.79
CA PHE A 177 2.65 -4.49 1.25
C PHE A 177 1.93 -5.26 0.13
N GLY A 178 2.04 -4.80 -1.11
CA GLY A 178 1.40 -5.43 -2.27
C GLY A 178 2.36 -6.27 -3.13
N ASP A 179 3.47 -6.76 -2.60
CA ASP A 179 4.41 -7.58 -3.36
C ASP A 179 3.84 -8.94 -3.67
N ILE A 180 3.88 -9.30 -4.95
CA ILE A 180 3.39 -10.57 -5.49
C ILE A 180 4.60 -11.45 -5.82
N TYR A 181 4.58 -12.64 -5.28
CA TYR A 181 5.59 -13.68 -5.53
C TYR A 181 4.96 -14.83 -6.30
N GLY A 182 5.69 -15.36 -7.26
CA GLY A 182 5.22 -16.44 -8.11
C GLY A 182 6.37 -17.21 -8.72
N LYS A 183 6.04 -18.22 -9.52
CA LYS A 183 7.02 -18.95 -10.31
C LYS A 183 7.62 -18.05 -11.36
N ALA A 184 8.93 -18.10 -11.54
CA ALA A 184 9.66 -17.36 -12.56
C ALA A 184 10.74 -18.24 -13.14
N PHE A 185 11.16 -17.92 -14.37
CA PHE A 185 12.29 -18.60 -14.98
C PHE A 185 13.61 -18.01 -14.49
N GLU A 186 14.58 -18.91 -14.29
CA GLU A 186 15.93 -18.52 -13.96
C GLU A 186 16.52 -17.67 -15.09
N ARG A 187 17.23 -16.61 -14.74
CA ARG A 187 17.88 -15.71 -15.68
C ARG A 187 19.36 -15.62 -15.38
N ASP A 188 20.15 -15.57 -16.43
CA ASP A 188 21.59 -15.34 -16.31
C ASP A 188 21.89 -13.87 -15.95
N LYS A 189 23.19 -13.57 -15.78
CA LYS A 189 23.68 -12.22 -15.47
C LYS A 189 23.35 -11.15 -16.52
N TYR A 190 22.92 -11.56 -17.72
CA TYR A 190 22.52 -10.68 -18.81
C TYR A 190 21.00 -10.57 -18.94
N GLY A 191 20.24 -11.30 -18.10
CA GLY A 191 18.78 -11.31 -18.12
C GLY A 191 18.16 -12.32 -19.10
N ALA A 192 18.97 -13.14 -19.79
CA ALA A 192 18.49 -14.20 -20.67
C ALA A 192 17.98 -15.40 -19.84
N ILE A 193 16.94 -16.07 -20.34
CA ILE A 193 16.39 -17.28 -19.69
C ILE A 193 17.41 -18.41 -19.77
N VAL A 194 17.63 -19.08 -18.64
CA VAL A 194 18.50 -20.27 -18.56
C VAL A 194 17.67 -21.50 -18.97
N TYR A 195 18.24 -22.34 -19.81
CA TYR A 195 17.64 -23.59 -20.30
C TYR A 195 18.34 -24.79 -19.69
N GLY A 196 17.56 -25.79 -19.33
CA GLY A 196 18.06 -27.08 -18.86
C GLY A 196 18.70 -27.91 -19.98
N ARG A 197 19.27 -29.07 -19.60
CA ARG A 197 19.83 -30.02 -20.58
C ARG A 197 18.78 -30.65 -21.49
N ASP A 198 17.52 -30.58 -21.09
CA ASP A 198 16.32 -31.00 -21.82
C ASP A 198 15.80 -29.95 -22.82
N GLY A 199 16.44 -28.78 -22.86
CA GLY A 199 16.04 -27.65 -23.70
C GLY A 199 14.84 -26.87 -23.18
N LEU A 200 14.35 -27.14 -21.96
CA LEU A 200 13.27 -26.42 -21.34
C LEU A 200 13.77 -25.27 -20.45
N PRO A 201 13.02 -24.15 -20.35
CA PRO A 201 13.35 -23.09 -19.43
C PRO A 201 13.42 -23.62 -17.99
N GLN A 202 14.48 -23.28 -17.26
CA GLN A 202 14.61 -23.63 -15.83
C GLN A 202 13.77 -22.68 -14.99
N GLU A 203 12.94 -23.24 -14.09
CA GLU A 203 12.26 -22.48 -13.06
C GLU A 203 13.23 -22.20 -11.91
N ILE A 204 13.08 -21.02 -11.25
CA ILE A 204 13.81 -20.69 -10.04
C ILE A 204 13.42 -21.72 -8.97
N GLY A 205 14.33 -22.63 -8.68
CA GLY A 205 14.33 -23.72 -7.69
C GLY A 205 12.98 -24.23 -7.17
N SER A 206 12.85 -25.51 -6.95
CA SER A 206 11.66 -26.14 -6.39
C SER A 206 11.24 -25.47 -5.08
N GLY A 207 10.08 -24.81 -5.07
CA GLY A 207 9.51 -24.10 -3.90
C GLY A 207 9.96 -22.66 -3.72
N ASN A 208 10.89 -22.14 -4.50
CA ASN A 208 11.25 -20.74 -4.48
C ASN A 208 10.33 -19.93 -5.39
N THR A 209 9.71 -18.92 -4.80
CA THR A 209 8.94 -17.94 -5.55
C THR A 209 9.74 -16.65 -5.68
N ALA A 210 9.83 -16.12 -6.89
CA ALA A 210 10.43 -14.80 -7.15
C ALA A 210 9.37 -13.71 -7.02
N LYS A 211 9.80 -12.50 -6.68
CA LYS A 211 8.92 -11.33 -6.79
C LYS A 211 8.65 -11.08 -8.27
N VAL A 212 7.40 -11.27 -8.68
CA VAL A 212 6.95 -11.13 -10.07
C VAL A 212 6.16 -9.85 -10.33
N GLY A 213 5.70 -9.17 -9.28
CA GLY A 213 4.94 -7.95 -9.43
C GLY A 213 4.67 -7.24 -8.12
N ASN A 214 3.88 -6.17 -8.23
CA ASN A 214 3.39 -5.40 -7.10
C ASN A 214 1.98 -4.87 -7.45
N LEU A 215 1.05 -4.91 -6.50
CA LEU A 215 -0.33 -4.44 -6.69
C LEU A 215 -0.41 -2.97 -7.14
N SER A 216 0.51 -2.13 -6.72
CA SER A 216 0.51 -0.72 -7.15
C SER A 216 0.75 -0.55 -8.65
N LEU A 217 1.43 -1.49 -9.30
CA LEU A 217 1.63 -1.49 -10.76
C LEU A 217 0.37 -1.90 -11.53
N ILE A 218 -0.51 -2.70 -10.93
CA ILE A 218 -1.76 -3.14 -11.54
C ILE A 218 -2.74 -1.97 -11.64
N HIS A 219 -2.76 -1.07 -10.67
CA HIS A 219 -3.62 0.11 -10.67
C HIS A 219 -3.19 1.22 -11.65
N ILE A 220 -1.93 1.25 -12.08
CA ILE A 220 -1.42 2.23 -13.05
C ILE A 220 -1.90 1.92 -14.48
N SER A 221 -2.33 0.69 -14.75
CA SER A 221 -2.74 0.24 -16.08
C SER A 221 -4.25 0.30 -16.35
N GLU A 222 -5.07 0.80 -15.42
CA GLU A 222 -6.47 1.08 -15.75
C GLU A 222 -6.54 2.30 -16.67
N PRO A 223 -7.04 2.13 -17.92
CA PRO A 223 -7.21 3.26 -18.80
C PRO A 223 -8.29 4.18 -18.18
N THR A 224 -7.92 5.43 -17.94
CA THR A 224 -8.86 6.48 -17.57
C THR A 224 -9.99 6.47 -18.61
N ARG A 225 -11.20 6.08 -18.24
CA ARG A 225 -12.38 6.24 -19.09
C ARG A 225 -12.54 7.73 -19.34
N LEU A 226 -12.27 8.15 -20.57
CA LEU A 226 -12.74 9.44 -21.06
C LEU A 226 -14.27 9.44 -20.95
N GLN A 227 -14.81 10.20 -20.02
CA GLN A 227 -16.22 10.57 -20.07
C GLN A 227 -16.38 11.55 -21.22
N LEU A 228 -16.97 11.07 -22.28
CA LEU A 228 -17.53 11.89 -23.36
C LEU A 228 -18.82 12.53 -22.88
#